data_8e3ebb0b54abe376af8b281f1a12a792
#
_entry.id   8e3ebb0b54abe376af8b281f1a12a792
#
_cell.length_a   1.000
_cell.length_b   1.000
_cell.length_c   1.000
_cell.angle_alpha   90.00
_cell.angle_beta   90.00
_cell.angle_gamma   90.00
#
_symmetry.space_group_name_H-M   'P 1'
#
loop_
_entity.id
_entity.type
_entity.pdbx_description
1 polymer ?
#
loop_
_entity_poly.entity_id
_entity_poly.type
_entity_poly.pdbx_seq_one_letter_code
_entity_poly.pdbx_strand_id
1 'polypeptide(L)'
;MRKIFLLTAIWAGCNLSYAQNHAINLDHMDKSVRPQDDFYNYVNGNWMKTTTIPSDKARWGSFDELRENTDEAALKILKESLGKTYAKGSDGQKIADLYKSYIDFDTRNKVGLAPIEGQLKDLDKVANLKDLFAYFEKYGVEGGNPFFGAYVYAHMKNSSQNAVYLGGGSLGLGRSYYQKEDEKNTETLAEYAAYADALYAVADPKTNLKGDKLVTFEKSIASNLLTIEEQRDAQKRYNPVAVKDLSSLVKNMDIAKYINKMGFKADTVIIGELKYFQNLDQVLNQENLPTIKEYLRFHVIDGATGYLTRELDQLSFDFYGRKLRGQQEQRALDKRGLEFVNGSVGELLGKLYVEEHFPEEAKAACEEMVQYLIRSFEVHIRNLAWMSPLTKEKALEKLSKFTVKIGFPDKWKDYSKLETGSSLYENVKNMAIWSFNENLAKQGKPVDKTEWGMTPQTVNAYYHPLHNEIVFPAAILQPPFYDYKADAAVNFGGIGAVIGHELSHGFDDSGSQYDGNGNLNNWWTEDDKAKFDAAANALVKQFEAYEPIPGV
;
A
#
# COMPACT_ATOMS: atom_id res chain seq x y z
N MET A 1 -14.16 10.59 89.22
CA MET A 1 -13.20 10.76 88.12
C MET A 1 -13.63 9.84 87.02
N ARG A 2 -14.36 10.37 86.07
CA ARG A 2 -14.86 9.61 84.86
C ARG A 2 -13.88 9.87 83.73
N LYS A 3 -13.24 8.80 83.18
CA LYS A 3 -12.44 8.85 81.95
C LYS A 3 -13.34 8.72 80.75
N ILE A 4 -13.34 9.74 79.88
CA ILE A 4 -14.00 9.75 78.59
C ILE A 4 -13.01 9.18 77.60
N PHE A 5 -13.36 8.05 76.93
CA PHE A 5 -12.61 7.54 75.80
C PHE A 5 -13.20 8.18 74.52
N LEU A 6 -12.39 8.96 73.82
CA LEU A 6 -12.69 9.44 72.44
C LEU A 6 -12.33 8.31 71.44
N LEU A 7 -13.33 7.76 70.79
CA LEU A 7 -13.14 6.92 69.59
C LEU A 7 -12.99 7.83 68.37
N THR A 8 -11.78 7.93 67.86
CA THR A 8 -11.50 8.51 66.56
C THR A 8 -11.76 7.44 65.47
N ALA A 9 -12.87 7.59 64.77
CA ALA A 9 -13.13 6.79 63.58
C ALA A 9 -12.24 7.27 62.41
N ILE A 10 -11.28 6.44 62.01
CA ILE A 10 -10.47 6.65 60.80
C ILE A 10 -11.35 6.25 59.61
N TRP A 11 -11.82 7.24 58.91
CA TRP A 11 -12.42 7.04 57.58
C TRP A 11 -11.28 6.75 56.58
N ALA A 12 -11.03 5.48 56.29
CA ALA A 12 -10.24 5.07 55.12
C ALA A 12 -11.09 5.35 53.88
N GLY A 13 -10.91 6.51 53.28
CA GLY A 13 -11.41 6.81 51.96
C GLY A 13 -10.73 5.89 50.96
N CYS A 14 -11.41 4.84 50.48
CA CYS A 14 -11.02 4.16 49.26
C CYS A 14 -11.11 5.16 48.11
N ASN A 15 -9.99 5.78 47.78
CA ASN A 15 -9.82 6.37 46.47
C ASN A 15 -9.86 5.23 45.45
N LEU A 16 -11.04 4.93 44.95
CA LEU A 16 -11.19 4.24 43.67
C LEU A 16 -10.61 5.20 42.63
N SER A 17 -9.31 5.05 42.35
CA SER A 17 -8.72 5.59 41.14
C SER A 17 -9.48 4.93 39.99
N TYR A 18 -10.49 5.61 39.44
CA TYR A 18 -10.96 5.29 38.12
C TYR A 18 -9.73 5.40 37.23
N ALA A 19 -9.25 4.25 36.74
CA ALA A 19 -8.29 4.22 35.65
C ALA A 19 -8.91 5.07 34.54
N GLN A 20 -8.30 6.18 34.24
CA GLN A 20 -8.74 7.09 33.20
C GLN A 20 -8.62 6.30 31.89
N ASN A 21 -9.73 5.99 31.29
CA ASN A 21 -9.82 5.15 30.10
C ASN A 21 -9.34 5.99 28.90
N HIS A 22 -8.03 6.04 28.68
CA HIS A 22 -7.38 6.89 27.68
C HIS A 22 -7.81 6.57 26.25
N ALA A 23 -8.36 5.37 25.99
CA ALA A 23 -8.78 4.93 24.67
C ALA A 23 -10.20 5.40 24.27
N ILE A 24 -11.04 5.83 25.23
CA ILE A 24 -12.38 6.37 24.94
C ILE A 24 -12.45 7.83 25.35
N ASN A 25 -12.62 8.72 24.38
CA ASN A 25 -12.86 10.13 24.63
C ASN A 25 -14.38 10.40 24.75
N LEU A 26 -14.87 10.56 25.97
CA LEU A 26 -16.29 10.80 26.23
C LEU A 26 -16.81 12.17 25.72
N ASP A 27 -15.92 13.12 25.43
CA ASP A 27 -16.28 14.44 24.89
C ASP A 27 -16.67 14.34 23.39
N HIS A 28 -16.30 13.26 22.72
CA HIS A 28 -16.71 13.00 21.34
C HIS A 28 -18.20 12.61 21.25
N MET A 29 -18.79 12.14 22.34
CA MET A 29 -20.14 11.59 22.37
C MET A 29 -21.21 12.69 22.41
N ASP A 30 -22.24 12.55 21.57
CA ASP A 30 -23.47 13.34 21.68
C ASP A 30 -24.51 12.60 22.51
N LYS A 31 -24.56 12.87 23.80
CA LYS A 31 -25.51 12.24 24.74
C LYS A 31 -26.97 12.64 24.53
N SER A 32 -27.27 13.59 23.67
CA SER A 32 -28.64 13.94 23.28
C SER A 32 -29.25 12.95 22.27
N VAL A 33 -28.38 12.20 21.58
CA VAL A 33 -28.78 11.13 20.66
C VAL A 33 -28.98 9.83 21.43
N ARG A 34 -30.05 9.09 21.15
CA ARG A 34 -30.31 7.78 21.79
C ARG A 34 -29.46 6.71 21.06
N PRO A 35 -28.65 5.92 21.76
CA PRO A 35 -27.73 4.96 21.12
C PRO A 35 -28.43 3.89 20.29
N GLN A 36 -29.69 3.54 20.63
CA GLN A 36 -30.48 2.58 19.88
C GLN A 36 -31.11 3.14 18.60
N ASP A 37 -31.17 4.47 18.45
CA ASP A 37 -31.72 5.13 17.27
C ASP A 37 -30.58 5.48 16.27
N ASP A 38 -29.46 5.98 16.75
CA ASP A 38 -28.28 6.31 15.94
C ASP A 38 -27.01 6.18 16.79
N PHE A 39 -26.46 4.97 16.79
CA PHE A 39 -25.26 4.69 17.57
C PHE A 39 -24.02 5.45 17.09
N TYR A 40 -23.91 5.69 15.78
CA TYR A 40 -22.77 6.42 15.23
C TYR A 40 -22.74 7.87 15.72
N ASN A 41 -23.84 8.60 15.61
CA ASN A 41 -23.92 9.96 16.11
C ASN A 41 -23.91 10.03 17.65
N TYR A 42 -24.43 9.02 18.36
CA TYR A 42 -24.27 8.93 19.81
C TYR A 42 -22.79 8.90 20.21
N VAL A 43 -21.96 8.13 19.53
CA VAL A 43 -20.52 8.00 19.85
C VAL A 43 -19.69 9.15 19.31
N ASN A 44 -19.97 9.63 18.09
CA ASN A 44 -19.09 10.56 17.36
C ASN A 44 -19.71 11.95 17.15
N GLY A 45 -20.95 12.20 17.58
CA GLY A 45 -21.72 13.38 17.19
C GLY A 45 -21.09 14.72 17.59
N ASN A 46 -20.49 14.82 18.77
CA ASN A 46 -19.78 16.05 19.17
C ASN A 46 -18.47 16.23 18.44
N TRP A 47 -17.70 15.13 18.25
CA TRP A 47 -16.48 15.16 17.45
C TRP A 47 -16.76 15.68 16.03
N MET A 48 -17.82 15.18 15.38
CA MET A 48 -18.20 15.62 14.03
C MET A 48 -18.60 17.10 13.96
N LYS A 49 -19.21 17.63 15.04
CA LYS A 49 -19.60 19.05 15.10
C LYS A 49 -18.44 20.00 15.35
N THR A 50 -17.39 19.54 16.01
CA THR A 50 -16.28 20.38 16.48
C THR A 50 -14.98 20.18 15.70
N THR A 51 -14.86 19.07 14.96
CA THR A 51 -13.65 18.74 14.21
C THR A 51 -13.72 19.27 12.78
N THR A 52 -12.64 19.88 12.33
CA THR A 52 -12.46 20.32 10.94
C THR A 52 -11.37 19.47 10.29
N ILE A 53 -11.56 19.15 9.00
CA ILE A 53 -10.53 18.45 8.22
C ILE A 53 -9.34 19.42 8.03
N PRO A 54 -8.10 19.05 8.40
CA PRO A 54 -6.92 19.85 8.14
C PRO A 54 -6.76 20.15 6.64
N SER A 55 -6.27 21.34 6.29
CA SER A 55 -6.17 21.81 4.89
C SER A 55 -5.27 20.94 4.01
N ASP A 56 -4.31 20.23 4.59
CA ASP A 56 -3.42 19.29 3.92
C ASP A 56 -3.98 17.85 3.84
N LYS A 57 -5.24 17.66 4.25
CA LYS A 57 -5.95 16.36 4.24
C LYS A 57 -7.22 16.44 3.39
N ALA A 58 -7.63 15.31 2.83
CA ALA A 58 -8.92 15.17 2.13
C ALA A 58 -10.01 14.57 3.01
N ARG A 59 -9.61 13.95 4.13
CA ARG A 59 -10.49 13.32 5.13
C ARG A 59 -9.82 13.39 6.51
N TRP A 60 -10.63 13.18 7.56
CA TRP A 60 -10.12 13.10 8.93
C TRP A 60 -10.92 12.07 9.73
N GLY A 61 -10.22 11.27 10.51
CA GLY A 61 -10.81 10.24 11.36
C GLY A 61 -9.75 9.64 12.28
N SER A 62 -10.11 8.65 13.10
CA SER A 62 -9.21 8.06 14.10
C SER A 62 -7.91 7.49 13.51
N PHE A 63 -7.98 6.92 12.31
CA PHE A 63 -6.77 6.45 11.60
C PHE A 63 -5.86 7.62 11.18
N ASP A 64 -6.45 8.73 10.74
CA ASP A 64 -5.69 9.88 10.27
C ASP A 64 -5.07 10.65 11.45
N GLU A 65 -5.80 10.75 12.57
CA GLU A 65 -5.30 11.32 13.82
C GLU A 65 -4.13 10.52 14.39
N LEU A 66 -4.27 9.19 14.49
CA LEU A 66 -3.18 8.34 14.96
C LEU A 66 -1.97 8.38 14.01
N ARG A 67 -2.22 8.42 12.70
CA ARG A 67 -1.13 8.56 11.71
C ARG A 67 -0.38 9.86 11.90
N GLU A 68 -1.09 10.97 12.13
CA GLU A 68 -0.46 12.26 12.35
C GLU A 68 0.41 12.26 13.61
N ASN A 69 -0.08 11.69 14.73
CA ASN A 69 0.67 11.54 15.98
C ASN A 69 1.91 10.63 15.77
N THR A 70 1.76 9.55 15.01
CA THR A 70 2.87 8.65 14.66
C THR A 70 3.93 9.34 13.81
N ASP A 71 3.50 10.13 12.81
CA ASP A 71 4.40 10.89 11.96
C ASP A 71 5.14 11.98 12.76
N GLU A 72 4.50 12.63 13.71
CA GLU A 72 5.15 13.61 14.62
C GLU A 72 6.23 12.93 15.47
N ALA A 73 5.94 11.76 16.03
CA ALA A 73 6.91 10.97 16.80
C ALA A 73 8.08 10.52 15.92
N ALA A 74 7.80 9.95 14.75
CA ALA A 74 8.84 9.51 13.81
C ALA A 74 9.68 10.68 13.28
N LEU A 75 9.06 11.83 13.02
CA LEU A 75 9.77 13.05 12.59
C LEU A 75 10.69 13.60 13.68
N LYS A 76 10.28 13.53 14.94
CA LYS A 76 11.12 13.88 16.09
C LYS A 76 12.36 13.00 16.13
N ILE A 77 12.21 11.68 16.08
CA ILE A 77 13.31 10.70 16.02
C ILE A 77 14.24 10.98 14.84
N LEU A 78 13.67 11.22 13.67
CA LEU A 78 14.39 11.58 12.47
C LEU A 78 15.22 12.85 12.67
N LYS A 79 14.61 13.94 13.15
CA LYS A 79 15.30 15.22 13.40
C LYS A 79 16.42 15.10 14.43
N GLU A 80 16.23 14.34 15.51
CA GLU A 80 17.26 14.05 16.50
C GLU A 80 18.44 13.28 15.89
N SER A 81 18.16 12.37 14.96
CA SER A 81 19.20 11.63 14.24
C SER A 81 20.05 12.53 13.35
N LEU A 82 19.47 13.59 12.76
CA LEU A 82 20.20 14.49 11.86
C LEU A 82 21.33 15.31 12.53
N GLY A 83 21.26 15.48 13.85
CA GLY A 83 22.30 16.14 14.64
C GLY A 83 23.54 15.30 14.91
N LYS A 84 23.52 14.03 14.55
CA LYS A 84 24.62 13.07 14.81
C LYS A 84 25.58 13.00 13.60
N THR A 85 26.83 12.63 13.87
CA THR A 85 27.81 12.32 12.82
C THR A 85 27.83 10.82 12.60
N TYR A 86 27.71 10.40 11.35
CA TYR A 86 27.62 8.99 10.99
C TYR A 86 28.83 8.54 10.15
N ALA A 87 29.23 7.29 10.33
CA ALA A 87 30.19 6.65 9.45
C ALA A 87 29.57 6.49 8.05
N LYS A 88 30.40 6.55 7.02
CA LYS A 88 29.98 6.33 5.63
C LYS A 88 29.35 4.93 5.48
N GLY A 89 28.18 4.87 4.83
CA GLY A 89 27.44 3.64 4.58
C GLY A 89 26.60 3.12 5.77
N SER A 90 26.63 3.81 6.94
CA SER A 90 25.79 3.43 8.08
C SER A 90 24.32 3.74 7.86
N ASP A 91 23.45 3.07 8.61
CA ASP A 91 21.99 3.27 8.54
C ASP A 91 21.59 4.71 8.84
N GLY A 92 22.19 5.32 9.86
CA GLY A 92 21.94 6.73 10.20
C GLY A 92 22.35 7.70 9.10
N GLN A 93 23.47 7.43 8.36
CA GLN A 93 23.82 8.24 7.19
C GLN A 93 22.77 8.12 6.10
N LYS A 94 22.29 6.89 5.79
CA LYS A 94 21.27 6.68 4.74
C LYS A 94 20.00 7.45 5.05
N ILE A 95 19.48 7.38 6.28
CA ILE A 95 18.34 8.15 6.73
C ILE A 95 18.58 9.65 6.52
N ALA A 96 19.73 10.16 6.97
CA ALA A 96 20.07 11.57 6.88
C ALA A 96 20.21 12.07 5.44
N ASP A 97 20.87 11.31 4.56
CA ASP A 97 21.06 11.66 3.16
C ASP A 97 19.72 11.72 2.42
N LEU A 98 18.86 10.72 2.61
CA LEU A 98 17.56 10.67 1.98
C LEU A 98 16.69 11.85 2.41
N TYR A 99 16.60 12.12 3.69
CA TYR A 99 15.81 13.25 4.19
C TYR A 99 16.36 14.59 3.71
N LYS A 100 17.65 14.85 3.92
CA LYS A 100 18.29 16.13 3.55
C LYS A 100 18.18 16.40 2.06
N SER A 101 18.45 15.39 1.22
CA SER A 101 18.32 15.55 -0.23
C SER A 101 16.90 15.82 -0.69
N TYR A 102 15.88 15.27 0.00
CA TYR A 102 14.48 15.49 -0.35
C TYR A 102 14.03 16.92 -0.05
N ILE A 103 14.37 17.46 1.10
CA ILE A 103 13.92 18.79 1.54
C ILE A 103 14.73 19.95 0.91
N ASP A 104 15.87 19.68 0.28
CA ASP A 104 16.75 20.69 -0.32
C ASP A 104 16.26 21.14 -1.70
N PHE A 105 15.19 21.93 -1.73
CA PHE A 105 14.68 22.51 -2.96
C PHE A 105 15.62 23.51 -3.63
N ASP A 106 16.57 24.10 -2.90
CA ASP A 106 17.53 25.03 -3.50
C ASP A 106 18.48 24.28 -4.45
N THR A 107 18.98 23.12 -4.02
CA THR A 107 19.78 22.25 -4.87
C THR A 107 18.92 21.64 -5.99
N ARG A 108 17.73 21.16 -5.70
CA ARG A 108 16.80 20.58 -6.69
C ARG A 108 16.47 21.58 -7.81
N ASN A 109 16.15 22.82 -7.47
CA ASN A 109 15.86 23.88 -8.44
C ASN A 109 17.09 24.23 -9.31
N LYS A 110 18.31 24.23 -8.74
CA LYS A 110 19.55 24.48 -9.51
C LYS A 110 19.85 23.37 -10.50
N VAL A 111 19.62 22.12 -10.10
CA VAL A 111 19.83 20.94 -10.95
C VAL A 111 18.79 20.88 -12.08
N GLY A 112 17.55 21.34 -11.82
CA GLY A 112 16.48 21.42 -12.79
C GLY A 112 16.11 20.04 -13.36
N LEU A 113 16.03 19.96 -14.70
CA LEU A 113 15.70 18.76 -15.45
C LEU A 113 16.91 17.88 -15.82
N ALA A 114 18.12 18.33 -15.51
CA ALA A 114 19.35 17.62 -15.92
C ALA A 114 19.36 16.13 -15.57
N PRO A 115 18.78 15.66 -14.43
CA PRO A 115 18.76 14.24 -14.09
C PRO A 115 18.01 13.36 -15.09
N ILE A 116 16.98 13.86 -15.74
CA ILE A 116 16.16 13.11 -16.71
C ILE A 116 16.50 13.38 -18.16
N GLU A 117 17.28 14.43 -18.47
CA GLU A 117 17.61 14.83 -19.84
C GLU A 117 18.28 13.71 -20.64
N GLY A 118 19.16 12.91 -20.02
CA GLY A 118 19.83 11.79 -20.68
C GLY A 118 18.83 10.76 -21.19
N GLN A 119 17.86 10.41 -20.36
CA GLN A 119 16.79 9.46 -20.69
C GLN A 119 15.86 10.00 -21.78
N LEU A 120 15.49 11.28 -21.72
CA LEU A 120 14.68 11.94 -22.74
C LEU A 120 15.39 12.03 -24.09
N LYS A 121 16.70 12.39 -24.10
CA LYS A 121 17.53 12.42 -25.31
C LYS A 121 17.70 11.03 -25.95
N ASP A 122 17.78 9.99 -25.16
CA ASP A 122 17.84 8.62 -25.69
C ASP A 122 16.48 8.18 -26.25
N LEU A 123 15.37 8.60 -25.63
CA LEU A 123 14.04 8.39 -26.17
C LEU A 123 13.84 9.07 -27.54
N ASP A 124 14.40 10.28 -27.73
CA ASP A 124 14.36 11.00 -29.02
C ASP A 124 14.99 10.19 -30.16
N LYS A 125 16.06 9.45 -29.87
CA LYS A 125 16.81 8.63 -30.85
C LYS A 125 16.07 7.36 -31.24
N VAL A 126 15.02 6.95 -30.52
CA VAL A 126 14.22 5.76 -30.85
C VAL A 126 13.49 5.97 -32.17
N ALA A 127 13.87 5.21 -33.19
CA ALA A 127 13.32 5.29 -34.56
C ALA A 127 12.49 4.07 -34.96
N ASN A 128 12.63 2.96 -34.25
CA ASN A 128 11.95 1.70 -34.53
C ASN A 128 11.83 0.85 -33.26
N LEU A 129 11.11 -0.28 -33.34
CA LEU A 129 10.90 -1.19 -32.21
C LEU A 129 12.19 -1.81 -31.64
N LYS A 130 13.23 -1.96 -32.47
CA LYS A 130 14.51 -2.47 -31.99
C LYS A 130 15.20 -1.44 -31.08
N ASP A 131 15.15 -0.16 -31.46
CA ASP A 131 15.68 0.93 -30.64
C ASP A 131 14.86 1.08 -29.36
N LEU A 132 13.53 0.93 -29.45
CA LEU A 132 12.64 0.93 -28.30
C LEU A 132 12.99 -0.21 -27.31
N PHE A 133 13.25 -1.40 -27.83
CA PHE A 133 13.68 -2.53 -27.03
C PHE A 133 15.02 -2.24 -26.30
N ALA A 134 15.97 -1.65 -26.99
CA ALA A 134 17.26 -1.24 -26.39
C ALA A 134 17.06 -0.15 -25.30
N TYR A 135 16.12 0.76 -25.50
CA TYR A 135 15.72 1.74 -24.49
C TYR A 135 15.15 1.05 -23.24
N PHE A 136 14.27 0.08 -23.39
CA PHE A 136 13.72 -0.70 -22.27
C PHE A 136 14.81 -1.51 -21.54
N GLU A 137 15.75 -2.11 -22.28
CA GLU A 137 16.91 -2.81 -21.66
C GLU A 137 17.75 -1.87 -20.81
N LYS A 138 17.91 -0.60 -21.22
CA LYS A 138 18.73 0.38 -20.50
C LYS A 138 18.06 0.96 -19.27
N TYR A 139 16.76 1.27 -19.37
CA TYR A 139 16.05 2.05 -18.36
C TYR A 139 14.99 1.24 -17.60
N GLY A 140 14.78 -0.03 -17.93
CA GLY A 140 13.69 -0.83 -17.37
C GLY A 140 13.74 -1.00 -15.85
N VAL A 141 14.95 -1.09 -15.28
CA VAL A 141 15.14 -1.19 -13.81
C VAL A 141 14.78 0.13 -13.11
N GLU A 142 14.95 1.25 -13.79
CA GLU A 142 14.65 2.60 -13.29
C GLU A 142 13.22 3.05 -13.61
N GLY A 143 12.33 2.11 -13.98
CA GLY A 143 10.94 2.42 -14.34
C GLY A 143 10.71 2.84 -15.79
N GLY A 144 11.73 2.78 -16.64
CA GLY A 144 11.64 3.19 -18.05
C GLY A 144 10.89 2.24 -18.99
N ASN A 145 10.31 1.15 -18.48
CA ASN A 145 9.44 0.25 -19.24
C ASN A 145 8.09 0.06 -18.54
N PRO A 146 7.08 0.87 -18.84
CA PRO A 146 5.75 0.75 -18.27
C PRO A 146 4.88 -0.34 -18.92
N PHE A 147 5.33 -0.94 -20.06
CA PHE A 147 4.54 -1.92 -20.80
C PHE A 147 4.67 -3.33 -20.26
N PHE A 148 5.86 -3.73 -19.81
CA PHE A 148 6.07 -5.05 -19.22
C PHE A 148 7.31 -5.07 -18.33
N GLY A 149 7.27 -5.90 -17.32
CA GLY A 149 8.39 -6.12 -16.40
C GLY A 149 8.26 -7.48 -15.72
N ALA A 150 9.38 -7.97 -15.16
CA ALA A 150 9.38 -9.20 -14.39
C ALA A 150 9.71 -8.92 -12.93
N TYR A 151 9.17 -9.74 -12.04
CA TYR A 151 9.44 -9.71 -10.61
C TYR A 151 9.30 -11.10 -9.99
N VAL A 152 9.92 -11.29 -8.84
CA VAL A 152 9.86 -12.55 -8.08
C VAL A 152 8.84 -12.38 -6.95
N TYR A 153 7.94 -13.35 -6.84
CA TYR A 153 6.95 -13.38 -5.78
C TYR A 153 6.59 -14.84 -5.43
N ALA A 154 5.92 -15.06 -4.28
CA ALA A 154 5.48 -16.38 -3.89
C ALA A 154 4.57 -17.01 -4.95
N HIS A 155 4.82 -18.28 -5.30
CA HIS A 155 4.07 -19.00 -6.32
C HIS A 155 2.65 -19.29 -5.82
N MET A 156 1.61 -18.84 -6.52
CA MET A 156 0.23 -18.92 -6.05
C MET A 156 -0.23 -20.36 -5.73
N LYS A 157 0.20 -21.37 -6.46
CA LYS A 157 -0.16 -22.78 -6.20
C LYS A 157 0.89 -23.57 -5.40
N ASN A 158 2.01 -22.93 -5.02
CA ASN A 158 3.03 -23.49 -4.15
C ASN A 158 3.69 -22.38 -3.34
N SER A 159 2.99 -21.85 -2.37
CA SER A 159 3.33 -20.66 -1.60
C SER A 159 4.66 -20.72 -0.84
N SER A 160 5.26 -21.90 -0.72
CA SER A 160 6.60 -22.08 -0.12
C SER A 160 7.75 -21.77 -1.08
N GLN A 161 7.48 -21.63 -2.38
CA GLN A 161 8.47 -21.38 -3.42
C GLN A 161 8.22 -20.03 -4.10
N ASN A 162 9.28 -19.36 -4.48
CA ASN A 162 9.21 -18.17 -5.31
C ASN A 162 9.06 -18.53 -6.78
N ALA A 163 8.31 -17.72 -7.53
CA ALA A 163 8.16 -17.80 -8.98
C ALA A 163 8.42 -16.45 -9.62
N VAL A 164 8.72 -16.45 -10.92
CA VAL A 164 8.82 -15.22 -11.73
C VAL A 164 7.46 -14.89 -12.30
N TYR A 165 7.07 -13.65 -12.13
CA TYR A 165 5.83 -13.07 -12.66
C TYR A 165 6.13 -12.06 -13.75
N LEU A 166 5.22 -11.94 -14.70
CA LEU A 166 5.17 -10.83 -15.65
C LEU A 166 4.00 -9.90 -15.31
N GLY A 167 4.30 -8.64 -15.14
CA GLY A 167 3.35 -7.55 -15.01
C GLY A 167 3.54 -6.51 -16.10
N GLY A 168 2.61 -5.58 -16.22
CA GLY A 168 2.69 -4.49 -17.19
C GLY A 168 1.37 -3.74 -17.33
N GLY A 169 1.34 -2.80 -18.27
CA GLY A 169 0.16 -2.01 -18.55
C GLY A 169 -0.01 -0.86 -17.53
N SER A 170 1.06 -0.12 -17.24
CA SER A 170 0.99 1.06 -16.38
C SER A 170 0.09 2.14 -16.96
N LEU A 171 -0.60 2.87 -16.10
CA LEU A 171 -1.50 3.98 -16.43
C LEU A 171 -1.17 5.14 -15.48
N GLY A 172 -1.43 6.37 -15.90
CA GLY A 172 -1.23 7.54 -15.05
C GLY A 172 -2.27 7.66 -13.94
N LEU A 173 -3.48 7.12 -14.16
CA LEU A 173 -4.56 7.05 -13.15
C LEU A 173 -4.96 5.60 -12.88
N GLY A 174 -5.80 5.39 -11.86
CA GLY A 174 -6.41 4.10 -11.60
C GLY A 174 -7.22 3.60 -12.80
N ARG A 175 -7.16 2.30 -13.09
CA ARG A 175 -7.81 1.70 -14.27
C ARG A 175 -9.30 1.99 -14.41
N SER A 176 -10.01 2.13 -13.28
CA SER A 176 -11.45 2.43 -13.29
C SER A 176 -11.80 3.74 -13.98
N TYR A 177 -10.92 4.75 -13.92
CA TYR A 177 -11.12 6.03 -14.64
C TYR A 177 -11.20 5.84 -16.17
N TYR A 178 -10.51 4.83 -16.69
CA TYR A 178 -10.48 4.53 -18.13
C TYR A 178 -11.52 3.50 -18.55
N GLN A 179 -11.94 2.60 -17.63
CA GLN A 179 -12.80 1.46 -17.93
C GLN A 179 -14.28 1.74 -17.67
N LYS A 180 -14.61 2.75 -16.84
CA LYS A 180 -16.01 3.15 -16.55
C LYS A 180 -16.31 4.46 -17.27
N GLU A 181 -17.31 4.42 -18.15
CA GLU A 181 -17.78 5.60 -18.90
C GLU A 181 -18.90 6.28 -18.11
N ASP A 182 -18.53 7.28 -17.31
CA ASP A 182 -19.44 8.19 -16.61
C ASP A 182 -18.92 9.62 -16.71
N GLU A 183 -19.78 10.59 -16.35
CA GLU A 183 -19.48 12.02 -16.46
C GLU A 183 -18.25 12.41 -15.60
N LYS A 184 -18.18 11.91 -14.36
CA LYS A 184 -17.10 12.21 -13.41
C LYS A 184 -15.75 11.68 -13.91
N ASN A 185 -15.70 10.43 -14.41
CA ASN A 185 -14.48 9.88 -14.97
C ASN A 185 -14.06 10.62 -16.23
N THR A 186 -15.01 11.03 -17.08
CA THR A 186 -14.74 11.81 -18.29
C THR A 186 -14.12 13.17 -17.93
N GLU A 187 -14.67 13.88 -16.93
CA GLU A 187 -14.12 15.14 -16.43
C GLU A 187 -12.72 14.92 -15.84
N THR A 188 -12.53 13.91 -15.00
CA THR A 188 -11.23 13.59 -14.40
C THR A 188 -10.16 13.31 -15.46
N LEU A 189 -10.51 12.57 -16.52
CA LEU A 189 -9.58 12.30 -17.63
C LEU A 189 -9.28 13.56 -18.45
N ALA A 190 -10.23 14.48 -18.61
CA ALA A 190 -9.97 15.77 -19.26
C ALA A 190 -9.04 16.66 -18.41
N GLU A 191 -9.22 16.67 -17.09
CA GLU A 191 -8.31 17.37 -16.16
C GLU A 191 -6.90 16.73 -16.15
N TYR A 192 -6.81 15.42 -16.24
CA TYR A 192 -5.55 14.70 -16.39
C TYR A 192 -4.84 15.05 -17.71
N ALA A 193 -5.57 15.15 -18.81
CA ALA A 193 -5.03 15.60 -20.08
C ALA A 193 -4.49 17.03 -19.99
N ALA A 194 -5.22 17.93 -19.33
CA ALA A 194 -4.77 19.31 -19.10
C ALA A 194 -3.52 19.40 -18.21
N TYR A 195 -3.43 18.53 -17.18
CA TYR A 195 -2.22 18.39 -16.38
C TYR A 195 -1.02 17.93 -17.22
N ALA A 196 -1.20 16.93 -18.09
CA ALA A 196 -0.14 16.46 -18.99
C ALA A 196 0.32 17.57 -19.94
N ASP A 197 -0.60 18.38 -20.49
CA ASP A 197 -0.25 19.53 -21.31
C ASP A 197 0.57 20.57 -20.54
N ALA A 198 0.19 20.88 -19.29
CA ALA A 198 0.93 21.80 -18.42
C ALA A 198 2.33 21.26 -18.08
N LEU A 199 2.43 19.95 -17.81
CA LEU A 199 3.70 19.29 -17.51
C LEU A 199 4.67 19.34 -18.70
N TYR A 200 4.18 19.08 -19.92
CA TYR A 200 4.97 19.21 -21.15
C TYR A 200 5.42 20.65 -21.40
N ALA A 201 4.54 21.64 -21.17
CA ALA A 201 4.88 23.05 -21.37
C ALA A 201 6.06 23.50 -20.49
N VAL A 202 6.18 22.98 -19.28
CA VAL A 202 7.27 23.29 -18.34
C VAL A 202 8.50 22.43 -18.62
N ALA A 203 8.34 21.13 -18.76
CA ALA A 203 9.47 20.21 -18.80
C ALA A 203 10.04 19.97 -20.20
N ASP A 204 9.22 20.15 -21.25
CA ASP A 204 9.64 19.93 -22.64
C ASP A 204 8.89 20.82 -23.64
N PRO A 205 9.06 22.15 -23.57
CA PRO A 205 8.28 23.12 -24.33
C PRO A 205 8.49 23.04 -25.85
N LYS A 206 9.45 22.24 -26.31
CA LYS A 206 9.72 22.04 -27.75
C LYS A 206 8.89 20.94 -28.37
N THR A 207 8.21 20.13 -27.57
CA THR A 207 7.36 19.04 -28.04
C THR A 207 5.94 19.55 -28.28
N ASN A 208 5.29 18.97 -29.29
CA ASN A 208 3.90 19.29 -29.62
C ASN A 208 2.96 18.22 -29.05
N LEU A 209 3.29 17.73 -27.86
CA LEU A 209 2.56 16.68 -27.18
C LEU A 209 1.21 17.18 -26.68
N LYS A 210 0.23 16.29 -26.66
CA LYS A 210 -1.15 16.59 -26.24
C LYS A 210 -1.64 15.54 -25.24
N GLY A 211 -2.14 15.99 -24.11
CA GLY A 211 -2.66 15.14 -23.05
C GLY A 211 -3.86 14.30 -23.48
N ASP A 212 -4.69 14.76 -24.42
CA ASP A 212 -5.80 13.98 -24.97
C ASP A 212 -5.34 12.74 -25.73
N LYS A 213 -4.21 12.81 -26.43
CA LYS A 213 -3.59 11.65 -27.07
C LYS A 213 -3.04 10.66 -26.05
N LEU A 214 -2.42 11.15 -24.98
CA LEU A 214 -1.98 10.34 -23.85
C LEU A 214 -3.16 9.54 -23.28
N VAL A 215 -4.26 10.22 -22.91
CA VAL A 215 -5.47 9.60 -22.37
C VAL A 215 -6.04 8.54 -23.35
N THR A 216 -6.10 8.87 -24.64
CA THR A 216 -6.58 7.92 -25.68
C THR A 216 -5.71 6.67 -25.73
N PHE A 217 -4.39 6.83 -25.65
CA PHE A 217 -3.46 5.73 -25.66
C PHE A 217 -3.58 4.87 -24.39
N GLU A 218 -3.69 5.50 -23.22
CA GLU A 218 -3.88 4.78 -21.94
C GLU A 218 -5.23 4.05 -21.89
N LYS A 219 -6.31 4.60 -22.49
CA LYS A 219 -7.58 3.87 -22.68
C LYS A 219 -7.38 2.58 -23.50
N SER A 220 -6.53 2.59 -24.53
CA SER A 220 -6.22 1.38 -25.30
C SER A 220 -5.48 0.31 -24.50
N ILE A 221 -4.64 0.72 -23.53
CA ILE A 221 -4.00 -0.18 -22.59
C ILE A 221 -5.04 -0.72 -21.59
N ALA A 222 -5.80 0.19 -20.95
CA ALA A 222 -6.74 -0.13 -19.89
C ALA A 222 -7.86 -1.08 -20.32
N SER A 223 -8.31 -1.01 -21.59
CA SER A 223 -9.32 -1.91 -22.15
C SER A 223 -8.93 -3.40 -22.20
N ASN A 224 -7.64 -3.67 -22.05
CA ASN A 224 -7.07 -5.01 -22.03
C ASN A 224 -6.69 -5.48 -20.61
N LEU A 225 -6.79 -4.62 -19.60
CA LEU A 225 -6.53 -4.97 -18.23
C LEU A 225 -7.79 -5.52 -17.54
N LEU A 226 -7.61 -6.37 -16.54
CA LEU A 226 -8.69 -6.82 -15.66
C LEU A 226 -9.32 -5.61 -14.95
N THR A 227 -10.63 -5.65 -14.68
CA THR A 227 -11.27 -4.66 -13.80
C THR A 227 -10.80 -4.84 -12.35
N ILE A 228 -11.11 -3.88 -11.47
CA ILE A 228 -10.79 -3.99 -10.04
C ILE A 228 -11.46 -5.22 -9.44
N GLU A 229 -12.71 -5.47 -9.81
CA GLU A 229 -13.50 -6.61 -9.37
C GLU A 229 -12.88 -7.93 -9.87
N GLU A 230 -12.49 -7.99 -11.13
CA GLU A 230 -11.84 -9.17 -11.72
C GLU A 230 -10.48 -9.49 -11.10
N GLN A 231 -9.75 -8.47 -10.64
CA GLN A 231 -8.46 -8.68 -9.94
C GLN A 231 -8.61 -9.39 -8.59
N ARG A 232 -9.81 -9.37 -7.98
CA ARG A 232 -10.09 -10.12 -6.77
C ARG A 232 -10.17 -11.63 -7.01
N ASP A 233 -10.44 -12.05 -8.25
CA ASP A 233 -10.40 -13.45 -8.66
C ASP A 233 -8.94 -13.88 -8.93
N ALA A 234 -8.36 -14.60 -7.97
CA ALA A 234 -7.00 -15.09 -8.07
C ALA A 234 -6.79 -16.09 -9.23
N GLN A 235 -7.84 -16.81 -9.65
CA GLN A 235 -7.77 -17.74 -10.79
C GLN A 235 -7.54 -16.99 -12.12
N LYS A 236 -8.16 -15.80 -12.29
CA LYS A 236 -7.94 -14.95 -13.48
C LYS A 236 -6.50 -14.43 -13.56
N ARG A 237 -5.84 -14.29 -12.39
CA ARG A 237 -4.46 -13.78 -12.29
C ARG A 237 -3.39 -14.87 -12.34
N TYR A 238 -3.77 -16.15 -12.33
CA TYR A 238 -2.82 -17.27 -12.37
C TYR A 238 -2.74 -17.90 -13.76
N ASN A 239 -1.90 -17.36 -14.63
CA ASN A 239 -1.71 -17.84 -15.98
C ASN A 239 -0.23 -18.21 -16.21
N PRO A 240 0.18 -19.48 -15.92
CA PRO A 240 1.54 -19.92 -16.16
C PRO A 240 1.79 -20.10 -17.66
N VAL A 241 2.87 -19.51 -18.17
CA VAL A 241 3.29 -19.58 -19.57
C VAL A 241 4.77 -19.96 -19.62
N ALA A 242 5.11 -20.93 -20.44
CA ALA A 242 6.52 -21.28 -20.66
C ALA A 242 7.26 -20.13 -21.35
N VAL A 243 8.45 -19.79 -20.87
CA VAL A 243 9.23 -18.65 -21.40
C VAL A 243 9.49 -18.80 -22.91
N LYS A 244 9.71 -20.01 -23.39
CA LYS A 244 9.89 -20.31 -24.82
C LYS A 244 8.64 -19.98 -25.67
N ASP A 245 7.45 -19.96 -25.06
CA ASP A 245 6.18 -19.73 -25.73
C ASP A 245 5.72 -18.27 -25.67
N LEU A 246 6.46 -17.39 -24.98
CA LEU A 246 6.13 -15.95 -24.87
C LEU A 246 6.07 -15.26 -26.25
N SER A 247 6.88 -15.70 -27.21
CA SER A 247 6.85 -15.19 -28.58
C SER A 247 5.55 -15.52 -29.33
N SER A 248 4.76 -16.48 -28.87
CA SER A 248 3.42 -16.73 -29.40
C SER A 248 2.38 -15.73 -28.93
N LEU A 249 2.59 -15.13 -27.76
CA LEU A 249 1.72 -14.09 -27.19
C LEU A 249 2.10 -12.70 -27.72
N VAL A 250 3.41 -12.38 -27.75
CA VAL A 250 3.94 -11.07 -28.14
C VAL A 250 5.03 -11.27 -29.18
N LYS A 251 4.79 -10.78 -30.40
CA LYS A 251 5.69 -10.94 -31.55
C LYS A 251 6.59 -9.73 -31.76
N ASN A 252 6.09 -8.54 -31.42
CA ASN A 252 6.78 -7.28 -31.69
C ASN A 252 7.91 -7.00 -30.67
N MET A 253 7.92 -7.68 -29.52
CA MET A 253 8.92 -7.56 -28.47
C MET A 253 9.36 -8.94 -27.99
N ASP A 254 10.68 -9.19 -27.97
CA ASP A 254 11.25 -10.43 -27.44
C ASP A 254 11.32 -10.36 -25.90
N ILE A 255 10.15 -10.62 -25.25
CA ILE A 255 10.03 -10.58 -23.80
C ILE A 255 10.95 -11.63 -23.14
N ALA A 256 11.12 -12.81 -23.74
CA ALA A 256 11.99 -13.84 -23.21
C ALA A 256 13.45 -13.37 -23.14
N LYS A 257 13.93 -12.71 -24.19
CA LYS A 257 15.26 -12.08 -24.21
C LYS A 257 15.38 -10.96 -23.17
N TYR A 258 14.34 -10.12 -23.04
CA TYR A 258 14.31 -9.01 -22.10
C TYR A 258 14.47 -9.51 -20.65
N ILE A 259 13.64 -10.45 -20.20
CA ILE A 259 13.69 -10.97 -18.82
C ILE A 259 15.02 -11.67 -18.53
N ASN A 260 15.58 -12.40 -19.52
CA ASN A 260 16.90 -13.00 -19.38
C ASN A 260 18.01 -11.95 -19.21
N LYS A 261 17.97 -10.85 -19.96
CA LYS A 261 18.92 -9.73 -19.81
C LYS A 261 18.80 -9.01 -18.48
N MET A 262 17.57 -8.91 -17.94
CA MET A 262 17.32 -8.38 -16.59
C MET A 262 17.79 -9.34 -15.49
N GLY A 263 18.26 -10.54 -15.81
CA GLY A 263 18.79 -11.52 -14.87
C GLY A 263 17.81 -12.59 -14.41
N PHE A 264 16.56 -12.56 -14.85
CA PHE A 264 15.58 -13.59 -14.50
C PHE A 264 15.85 -14.89 -15.27
N LYS A 265 15.90 -16.00 -14.53
CA LYS A 265 16.13 -17.35 -15.06
C LYS A 265 14.93 -18.22 -14.67
N ALA A 266 13.99 -18.40 -15.56
CA ALA A 266 12.78 -19.19 -15.34
C ALA A 266 12.39 -19.93 -16.61
N ASP A 267 11.93 -21.18 -16.46
CA ASP A 267 11.34 -21.93 -17.58
C ASP A 267 9.87 -21.53 -17.80
N THR A 268 9.23 -21.05 -16.73
CA THR A 268 7.82 -20.64 -16.72
C THR A 268 7.69 -19.31 -15.97
N VAL A 269 6.84 -18.44 -16.48
CA VAL A 269 6.43 -17.20 -15.82
C VAL A 269 4.93 -17.20 -15.57
N ILE A 270 4.47 -16.51 -14.53
CA ILE A 270 3.05 -16.34 -14.23
C ILE A 270 2.62 -14.96 -14.72
N ILE A 271 1.60 -14.89 -15.55
CA ILE A 271 1.07 -13.65 -16.11
C ILE A 271 -0.22 -13.29 -15.40
N GLY A 272 -0.26 -12.12 -14.75
CA GLY A 272 -1.46 -11.63 -14.08
C GLY A 272 -2.52 -11.07 -15.02
N GLU A 273 -2.09 -10.41 -16.09
CA GLU A 273 -2.93 -9.70 -17.07
C GLU A 273 -2.82 -10.39 -18.45
N LEU A 274 -3.29 -11.65 -18.56
CA LEU A 274 -3.07 -12.46 -19.77
C LEU A 274 -3.64 -11.79 -21.03
N LYS A 275 -4.87 -11.25 -20.97
CA LYS A 275 -5.50 -10.56 -22.11
C LYS A 275 -4.67 -9.39 -22.61
N TYR A 276 -4.06 -8.64 -21.68
CA TYR A 276 -3.18 -7.53 -22.02
C TYR A 276 -1.97 -8.01 -22.83
N PHE A 277 -1.29 -9.07 -22.37
CA PHE A 277 -0.14 -9.61 -23.12
C PHE A 277 -0.55 -10.20 -24.48
N GLN A 278 -1.71 -10.82 -24.60
CA GLN A 278 -2.24 -11.31 -25.87
C GLN A 278 -2.52 -10.19 -26.89
N ASN A 279 -2.78 -8.97 -26.41
CA ASN A 279 -3.08 -7.80 -27.24
C ASN A 279 -1.93 -6.78 -27.26
N LEU A 280 -0.78 -7.06 -26.63
CA LEU A 280 0.32 -6.11 -26.50
C LEU A 280 0.88 -5.66 -27.86
N ASP A 281 0.87 -6.49 -28.88
CA ASP A 281 1.28 -6.14 -30.24
C ASP A 281 0.39 -5.06 -30.89
N GLN A 282 -0.86 -4.90 -30.44
CA GLN A 282 -1.74 -3.81 -30.90
C GLN A 282 -1.34 -2.47 -30.30
N VAL A 283 -0.71 -2.48 -29.14
CA VAL A 283 -0.17 -1.30 -28.43
C VAL A 283 1.26 -1.04 -28.87
N LEU A 284 2.14 -2.05 -28.76
CA LEU A 284 3.56 -1.97 -29.11
C LEU A 284 3.80 -2.37 -30.56
N ASN A 285 3.65 -1.42 -31.46
CA ASN A 285 3.91 -1.61 -32.91
C ASN A 285 4.58 -0.36 -33.52
N GLN A 286 5.06 -0.49 -34.75
CA GLN A 286 5.77 0.60 -35.44
C GLN A 286 4.87 1.80 -35.76
N GLU A 287 3.58 1.59 -36.02
CA GLU A 287 2.61 2.66 -36.31
C GLU A 287 2.38 3.52 -35.06
N ASN A 288 2.29 2.91 -33.89
CA ASN A 288 2.09 3.59 -32.60
C ASN A 288 3.39 4.20 -32.04
N LEU A 289 4.55 3.97 -32.66
CA LEU A 289 5.83 4.40 -32.09
C LEU A 289 5.89 5.90 -31.70
N PRO A 290 5.34 6.85 -32.50
CA PRO A 290 5.28 8.25 -32.07
C PRO A 290 4.51 8.45 -30.77
N THR A 291 3.34 7.82 -30.64
CA THR A 291 2.49 7.90 -29.43
C THR A 291 3.14 7.18 -28.25
N ILE A 292 3.81 6.04 -28.48
CA ILE A 292 4.58 5.33 -27.45
C ILE A 292 5.68 6.24 -26.90
N LYS A 293 6.38 6.98 -27.73
CA LYS A 293 7.41 7.93 -27.28
C LYS A 293 6.81 9.07 -26.44
N GLU A 294 5.64 9.58 -26.83
CA GLU A 294 4.92 10.60 -26.05
C GLU A 294 4.51 10.06 -24.69
N TYR A 295 3.94 8.87 -24.64
CA TYR A 295 3.55 8.19 -23.40
C TYR A 295 4.76 7.92 -22.50
N LEU A 296 5.87 7.41 -23.04
CA LEU A 296 7.12 7.21 -22.28
C LEU A 296 7.69 8.52 -21.75
N ARG A 297 7.67 9.57 -22.55
CA ARG A 297 8.11 10.92 -22.15
C ARG A 297 7.31 11.45 -20.98
N PHE A 298 5.98 11.31 -21.04
CA PHE A 298 5.11 11.68 -19.94
C PHE A 298 5.50 10.95 -18.66
N HIS A 299 5.60 9.62 -18.71
CA HIS A 299 5.91 8.83 -17.52
C HIS A 299 7.31 9.12 -16.93
N VAL A 300 8.29 9.46 -17.76
CA VAL A 300 9.62 9.89 -17.29
C VAL A 300 9.53 11.22 -16.55
N ILE A 301 8.78 12.17 -17.08
CA ILE A 301 8.66 13.50 -16.47
C ILE A 301 7.76 13.43 -15.22
N ASP A 302 6.56 12.84 -15.34
CA ASP A 302 5.59 12.74 -14.25
C ASP A 302 6.17 11.96 -13.06
N GLY A 303 6.79 10.81 -13.30
CA GLY A 303 7.45 10.02 -12.27
C GLY A 303 8.62 10.74 -11.56
N ALA A 304 9.15 11.81 -12.17
CA ALA A 304 10.22 12.60 -11.58
C ALA A 304 9.76 13.90 -10.90
N THR A 305 8.49 14.30 -11.04
CA THR A 305 7.98 15.61 -10.53
C THR A 305 8.26 15.82 -9.05
N GLY A 306 8.04 14.80 -8.22
CA GLY A 306 8.28 14.84 -6.77
C GLY A 306 9.77 14.93 -6.38
N TYR A 307 10.70 14.79 -7.33
CA TYR A 307 12.14 14.71 -7.08
C TYR A 307 12.95 15.80 -7.79
N LEU A 308 12.32 16.62 -8.63
CA LEU A 308 12.95 17.69 -9.38
C LEU A 308 12.59 19.08 -8.80
N THR A 309 12.21 20.03 -9.64
CA THR A 309 11.99 21.42 -9.24
C THR A 309 10.71 21.59 -8.42
N ARG A 310 10.64 22.70 -7.66
CA ARG A 310 9.42 23.08 -6.93
C ARG A 310 8.24 23.31 -7.87
N GLU A 311 8.48 23.84 -9.07
CA GLU A 311 7.44 24.06 -10.06
C GLU A 311 6.77 22.76 -10.51
N LEU A 312 7.56 21.72 -10.83
CA LEU A 312 7.04 20.42 -11.20
C LEU A 312 6.34 19.71 -10.03
N ASP A 313 6.91 19.82 -8.83
CA ASP A 313 6.31 19.32 -7.61
C ASP A 313 4.95 19.98 -7.32
N GLN A 314 4.82 21.30 -7.56
CA GLN A 314 3.56 22.02 -7.41
C GLN A 314 2.54 21.63 -8.46
N LEU A 315 2.92 21.47 -9.73
CA LEU A 315 2.02 21.00 -10.80
C LEU A 315 1.45 19.62 -10.47
N SER A 316 2.30 18.70 -10.02
CA SER A 316 1.87 17.37 -9.60
C SER A 316 0.89 17.44 -8.43
N PHE A 317 1.15 18.28 -7.42
CA PHE A 317 0.23 18.47 -6.31
C PHE A 317 -1.10 19.08 -6.76
N ASP A 318 -1.08 20.08 -7.64
CA ASP A 318 -2.30 20.75 -8.10
C ASP A 318 -3.27 19.79 -8.80
N PHE A 319 -2.74 18.79 -9.49
CA PHE A 319 -3.57 17.73 -10.07
C PHE A 319 -3.85 16.59 -9.07
N TYR A 320 -2.83 15.84 -8.65
CA TYR A 320 -3.02 14.63 -7.83
C TYR A 320 -3.48 14.92 -6.40
N GLY A 321 -3.04 16.02 -5.81
CA GLY A 321 -3.40 16.40 -4.44
C GLY A 321 -4.73 17.17 -4.41
N ARG A 322 -4.77 18.29 -5.12
CA ARG A 322 -5.90 19.23 -5.03
C ARG A 322 -7.10 18.77 -5.84
N LYS A 323 -6.92 18.50 -7.14
CA LYS A 323 -8.03 18.13 -8.02
C LYS A 323 -8.55 16.72 -7.74
N LEU A 324 -7.65 15.73 -7.76
CA LEU A 324 -8.04 14.34 -7.68
C LEU A 324 -8.44 13.90 -6.26
N ARG A 325 -7.75 14.40 -5.21
CA ARG A 325 -7.98 13.98 -3.82
C ARG A 325 -8.71 15.01 -2.97
N GLY A 326 -8.83 16.26 -3.40
CA GLY A 326 -9.54 17.31 -2.67
C GLY A 326 -8.74 18.03 -1.57
N GLN A 327 -7.42 17.85 -1.50
CA GLN A 327 -6.54 18.56 -0.58
C GLN A 327 -6.47 20.04 -0.93
N GLN A 328 -6.53 20.93 0.07
CA GLN A 328 -6.44 22.38 -0.15
C GLN A 328 -4.99 22.88 -0.19
N GLU A 329 -4.13 22.26 0.62
CA GLU A 329 -2.72 22.62 0.76
C GLU A 329 -1.84 21.38 0.65
N GLN A 330 -0.62 21.58 0.18
CA GLN A 330 0.38 20.53 0.16
C GLN A 330 0.90 20.30 1.59
N ARG A 331 1.10 19.05 1.96
CA ARG A 331 1.65 18.67 3.25
C ARG A 331 3.00 19.36 3.52
N ALA A 332 3.28 19.71 4.78
CA ALA A 332 4.51 20.36 5.18
C ALA A 332 5.75 19.60 4.69
N LEU A 333 6.77 20.31 4.23
CA LEU A 333 7.94 19.73 3.55
C LEU A 333 8.70 18.73 4.42
N ASP A 334 8.80 18.97 5.72
CA ASP A 334 9.46 18.05 6.66
C ASP A 334 8.68 16.74 6.82
N LYS A 335 7.34 16.79 6.84
CA LYS A 335 6.48 15.59 6.86
C LYS A 335 6.57 14.82 5.53
N ARG A 336 6.67 15.50 4.40
CA ARG A 336 6.91 14.88 3.08
C ARG A 336 8.29 14.23 3.00
N GLY A 337 9.31 14.86 3.62
CA GLY A 337 10.64 14.27 3.76
C GLY A 337 10.64 13.00 4.61
N LEU A 338 9.84 12.98 5.68
CA LEU A 338 9.60 11.77 6.47
C LEU A 338 8.92 10.67 5.63
N GLU A 339 7.88 11.01 4.86
CA GLU A 339 7.21 10.05 3.97
C GLU A 339 8.19 9.43 2.96
N PHE A 340 9.08 10.25 2.40
CA PHE A 340 10.11 9.77 1.49
C PHE A 340 11.08 8.79 2.16
N VAL A 341 11.54 9.08 3.39
CA VAL A 341 12.40 8.17 4.17
C VAL A 341 11.64 6.88 4.50
N ASN A 342 10.37 6.98 4.92
CA ASN A 342 9.52 5.82 5.22
C ASN A 342 9.31 4.92 4.00
N GLY A 343 9.08 5.49 2.82
CA GLY A 343 8.93 4.76 1.57
C GLY A 343 10.23 4.14 1.04
N SER A 344 11.39 4.64 1.52
CA SER A 344 12.72 4.24 1.04
C SER A 344 13.38 3.22 1.95
N VAL A 345 13.63 3.61 3.20
CA VAL A 345 14.34 2.82 4.21
C VAL A 345 13.55 2.76 5.52
N GLY A 346 12.24 2.61 5.39
CA GLY A 346 11.32 2.73 6.53
C GLY A 346 11.59 1.76 7.68
N GLU A 347 12.15 0.57 7.43
CA GLU A 347 12.53 -0.33 8.52
C GLU A 347 13.68 0.19 9.37
N LEU A 348 14.61 0.99 8.80
CA LEU A 348 15.67 1.63 9.59
C LEU A 348 15.10 2.65 10.59
N LEU A 349 14.13 3.44 10.14
CA LEU A 349 13.43 4.37 11.02
C LEU A 349 12.49 3.63 11.97
N GLY A 350 11.84 2.57 11.50
CA GLY A 350 10.95 1.71 12.29
C GLY A 350 11.65 1.06 13.48
N LYS A 351 12.91 0.67 13.33
CA LYS A 351 13.72 0.13 14.42
C LYS A 351 13.88 1.15 15.56
N LEU A 352 14.19 2.40 15.23
CA LEU A 352 14.29 3.48 16.21
C LEU A 352 12.93 3.81 16.84
N TYR A 353 11.87 3.77 16.03
CA TYR A 353 10.50 4.04 16.49
C TYR A 353 10.02 3.05 17.55
N VAL A 354 10.24 1.74 17.34
CA VAL A 354 9.75 0.72 18.28
C VAL A 354 10.55 0.71 19.59
N GLU A 355 11.83 1.09 19.56
CA GLU A 355 12.65 1.25 20.76
C GLU A 355 12.07 2.32 21.71
N GLU A 356 11.41 3.37 21.19
CA GLU A 356 10.84 4.44 21.99
C GLU A 356 9.34 4.26 22.28
N HIS A 357 8.58 3.64 21.38
CA HIS A 357 7.12 3.73 21.38
C HIS A 357 6.39 2.39 21.52
N PHE A 358 7.07 1.24 21.53
CA PHE A 358 6.41 -0.06 21.60
C PHE A 358 7.03 -1.00 22.62
N PRO A 359 6.55 -1.02 23.87
CA PRO A 359 7.08 -1.89 24.92
C PRO A 359 6.68 -3.34 24.73
N GLU A 360 7.52 -4.27 25.19
CA GLU A 360 7.29 -5.72 25.11
C GLU A 360 5.98 -6.17 25.79
N GLU A 361 5.56 -5.49 26.85
CA GLU A 361 4.31 -5.78 27.55
C GLU A 361 3.09 -5.53 26.66
N ALA A 362 3.14 -4.49 25.80
CA ALA A 362 2.08 -4.23 24.83
C ALA A 362 1.99 -5.32 23.77
N LYS A 363 3.14 -5.83 23.30
CA LYS A 363 3.22 -6.95 22.38
C LYS A 363 2.59 -8.21 22.97
N ALA A 364 3.02 -8.62 24.16
CA ALA A 364 2.55 -9.83 24.84
C ALA A 364 1.02 -9.78 25.12
N ALA A 365 0.51 -8.64 25.59
CA ALA A 365 -0.92 -8.48 25.84
C ALA A 365 -1.76 -8.52 24.54
N CYS A 366 -1.23 -7.98 23.44
CA CYS A 366 -1.89 -8.08 22.13
C CYS A 366 -1.88 -9.51 21.60
N GLU A 367 -0.77 -10.24 21.73
CA GLU A 367 -0.67 -11.66 21.35
C GLU A 367 -1.72 -12.51 22.07
N GLU A 368 -1.90 -12.33 23.37
CA GLU A 368 -2.93 -13.01 24.15
C GLU A 368 -4.34 -12.69 23.61
N MET A 369 -4.62 -11.42 23.34
CA MET A 369 -5.90 -10.96 22.82
C MET A 369 -6.22 -11.57 21.45
N VAL A 370 -5.25 -11.65 20.54
CA VAL A 370 -5.40 -12.32 19.24
C VAL A 370 -5.80 -13.79 19.41
N GLN A 371 -5.23 -14.50 20.39
CA GLN A 371 -5.60 -15.90 20.66
C GLN A 371 -7.06 -16.04 21.13
N TYR A 372 -7.58 -15.08 21.91
CA TYR A 372 -9.02 -15.06 22.27
C TYR A 372 -9.90 -14.85 21.05
N LEU A 373 -9.53 -13.96 20.15
CA LEU A 373 -10.29 -13.68 18.92
C LEU A 373 -10.25 -14.88 17.95
N ILE A 374 -9.11 -15.54 17.79
CA ILE A 374 -9.00 -16.77 16.98
C ILE A 374 -9.94 -17.85 17.54
N ARG A 375 -9.95 -18.08 18.88
CA ARG A 375 -10.89 -19.04 19.50
C ARG A 375 -12.35 -18.64 19.30
N SER A 376 -12.69 -17.36 19.39
CA SER A 376 -14.03 -16.87 19.11
C SER A 376 -14.42 -17.13 17.64
N PHE A 377 -13.50 -16.85 16.72
CA PHE A 377 -13.71 -17.11 15.29
C PHE A 377 -13.90 -18.59 14.98
N GLU A 378 -13.16 -19.47 15.65
CA GLU A 378 -13.34 -20.94 15.60
C GLU A 378 -14.77 -21.34 16.00
N VAL A 379 -15.29 -20.80 17.12
CA VAL A 379 -16.66 -21.07 17.60
C VAL A 379 -17.68 -20.61 16.57
N HIS A 380 -17.48 -19.43 15.95
CA HIS A 380 -18.36 -18.93 14.90
C HIS A 380 -18.38 -19.87 13.68
N ILE A 381 -17.20 -20.29 13.17
CA ILE A 381 -17.12 -21.24 12.05
C ILE A 381 -17.89 -22.54 12.37
N ARG A 382 -17.67 -23.12 13.56
CA ARG A 382 -18.37 -24.35 13.98
C ARG A 382 -19.89 -24.22 13.97
N ASN A 383 -20.41 -23.05 14.29
CA ASN A 383 -21.84 -22.77 14.42
C ASN A 383 -22.50 -22.25 13.13
N LEU A 384 -21.76 -22.02 12.04
CA LEU A 384 -22.34 -21.57 10.77
C LEU A 384 -23.34 -22.62 10.23
N ALA A 385 -24.62 -22.26 10.13
CA ALA A 385 -25.67 -23.18 9.71
C ALA A 385 -25.61 -23.54 8.21
N TRP A 386 -25.10 -22.64 7.39
CA TRP A 386 -25.08 -22.80 5.93
C TRP A 386 -23.87 -23.60 5.41
N MET A 387 -22.80 -23.69 6.19
CA MET A 387 -21.55 -24.36 5.80
C MET A 387 -21.59 -25.86 6.15
N SER A 388 -21.23 -26.72 5.20
CA SER A 388 -21.16 -28.16 5.39
C SER A 388 -20.05 -28.57 6.38
N PRO A 389 -20.15 -29.77 6.99
CA PRO A 389 -19.10 -30.27 7.89
C PRO A 389 -17.71 -30.33 7.23
N LEU A 390 -17.62 -30.72 5.96
CA LEU A 390 -16.37 -30.81 5.22
C LEU A 390 -15.71 -29.42 5.06
N THR A 391 -16.47 -28.43 4.63
CA THR A 391 -15.96 -27.06 4.47
C THR A 391 -15.59 -26.44 5.81
N LYS A 392 -16.37 -26.70 6.88
CA LYS A 392 -16.01 -26.29 8.26
C LYS A 392 -14.66 -26.86 8.70
N GLU A 393 -14.41 -28.16 8.46
CA GLU A 393 -13.12 -28.79 8.77
C GLU A 393 -11.97 -28.07 8.08
N LYS A 394 -12.10 -27.77 6.78
CA LYS A 394 -11.11 -27.03 6.01
C LYS A 394 -10.92 -25.60 6.47
N ALA A 395 -12.00 -24.91 6.81
CA ALA A 395 -11.95 -23.55 7.38
C ALA A 395 -11.21 -23.53 8.73
N LEU A 396 -11.50 -24.52 9.61
CA LEU A 396 -10.82 -24.66 10.90
C LEU A 396 -9.35 -25.04 10.73
N GLU A 397 -9.03 -25.94 9.78
CA GLU A 397 -7.64 -26.24 9.41
C GLU A 397 -6.91 -24.97 8.97
N LYS A 398 -7.52 -24.15 8.11
CA LYS A 398 -6.94 -22.88 7.66
C LYS A 398 -6.73 -21.92 8.83
N LEU A 399 -7.73 -21.74 9.69
CA LEU A 399 -7.64 -20.87 10.87
C LEU A 399 -6.51 -21.32 11.82
N SER A 400 -6.33 -22.62 12.04
CA SER A 400 -5.27 -23.15 12.90
C SER A 400 -3.85 -22.92 12.37
N LYS A 401 -3.71 -22.59 11.09
CA LYS A 401 -2.44 -22.32 10.41
C LYS A 401 -2.16 -20.82 10.23
N PHE A 402 -2.99 -19.94 10.79
CA PHE A 402 -2.71 -18.51 10.75
C PHE A 402 -1.41 -18.19 11.47
N THR A 403 -0.52 -17.51 10.80
CA THR A 403 0.65 -16.88 11.42
C THR A 403 0.26 -15.49 11.90
N VAL A 404 0.64 -15.16 13.13
CA VAL A 404 0.37 -13.85 13.75
C VAL A 404 1.68 -13.10 13.92
N LYS A 405 1.73 -11.85 13.43
CA LYS A 405 2.89 -10.97 13.55
C LYS A 405 2.47 -9.67 14.22
N ILE A 406 3.14 -9.29 15.32
CA ILE A 406 2.75 -8.15 16.16
C ILE A 406 3.95 -7.24 16.40
N GLY A 407 3.74 -5.94 16.18
CA GLY A 407 4.66 -4.87 16.50
C GLY A 407 5.72 -4.62 15.43
N PHE A 408 6.70 -5.51 15.32
CA PHE A 408 7.85 -5.34 14.44
C PHE A 408 8.47 -6.69 14.04
N PRO A 409 9.27 -6.74 12.94
CA PRO A 409 9.90 -7.95 12.46
C PRO A 409 11.05 -8.40 13.38
N ASP A 410 11.18 -9.71 13.60
CA ASP A 410 12.34 -10.28 14.31
C ASP A 410 13.64 -10.14 13.50
N LYS A 411 13.53 -10.11 12.17
CA LYS A 411 14.63 -9.94 11.23
C LYS A 411 14.42 -8.68 10.41
N TRP A 412 15.28 -7.70 10.63
CA TRP A 412 15.28 -6.45 9.88
C TRP A 412 15.89 -6.61 8.49
N LYS A 413 15.39 -5.83 7.54
CA LYS A 413 15.91 -5.80 6.17
C LYS A 413 17.34 -5.24 6.13
N ASP A 414 18.20 -5.85 5.33
CA ASP A 414 19.59 -5.41 5.14
C ASP A 414 19.69 -4.34 4.03
N TYR A 415 20.03 -3.13 4.41
CA TYR A 415 20.28 -2.01 3.51
C TYR A 415 21.77 -1.77 3.23
N SER A 416 22.66 -2.66 3.63
CA SER A 416 24.13 -2.46 3.53
C SER A 416 24.61 -2.16 2.09
N LYS A 417 23.92 -2.73 1.08
CA LYS A 417 24.23 -2.53 -0.35
C LYS A 417 23.58 -1.28 -0.96
N LEU A 418 22.71 -0.59 -0.23
CA LEU A 418 22.11 0.64 -0.71
C LEU A 418 23.09 1.80 -0.52
N GLU A 419 23.46 2.46 -1.60
CA GLU A 419 24.27 3.67 -1.58
C GLU A 419 23.37 4.92 -1.60
N THR A 420 23.68 5.88 -0.71
CA THR A 420 23.00 7.17 -0.64
C THR A 420 24.00 8.32 -0.62
N GLY A 421 23.54 9.52 -0.99
CA GLY A 421 24.35 10.73 -1.02
C GLY A 421 23.51 12.00 -1.06
N SER A 422 24.12 13.11 -1.46
CA SER A 422 23.47 14.42 -1.48
C SER A 422 22.52 14.66 -2.66
N SER A 423 22.56 13.84 -3.71
CA SER A 423 21.69 13.98 -4.88
C SER A 423 20.41 13.17 -4.69
N LEU A 424 19.27 13.85 -4.62
CA LEU A 424 17.97 13.19 -4.46
C LEU A 424 17.67 12.21 -5.61
N TYR A 425 17.87 12.65 -6.86
CA TYR A 425 17.53 11.81 -8.01
C TYR A 425 18.41 10.56 -8.11
N GLU A 426 19.72 10.69 -7.80
CA GLU A 426 20.60 9.52 -7.72
C GLU A 426 20.20 8.59 -6.56
N ASN A 427 19.76 9.12 -5.43
CA ASN A 427 19.21 8.31 -4.34
C ASN A 427 17.99 7.51 -4.80
N VAL A 428 17.07 8.13 -5.53
CA VAL A 428 15.87 7.44 -6.09
C VAL A 428 16.27 6.33 -7.05
N LYS A 429 17.24 6.57 -7.95
CA LYS A 429 17.78 5.55 -8.86
C LYS A 429 18.45 4.40 -8.11
N ASN A 430 19.29 4.71 -7.15
CA ASN A 430 20.00 3.70 -6.35
C ASN A 430 19.00 2.83 -5.56
N MET A 431 17.91 3.41 -5.05
CA MET A 431 16.84 2.65 -4.40
C MET A 431 16.11 1.72 -5.38
N ALA A 432 15.82 2.20 -6.59
CA ALA A 432 15.17 1.37 -7.62
C ALA A 432 16.06 0.16 -7.99
N ILE A 433 17.34 0.40 -8.23
CA ILE A 433 18.33 -0.64 -8.55
C ILE A 433 18.52 -1.61 -7.35
N TRP A 434 18.63 -1.08 -6.13
CA TRP A 434 18.76 -1.91 -4.94
C TRP A 434 17.51 -2.79 -4.74
N SER A 435 16.32 -2.22 -4.81
CA SER A 435 15.05 -2.95 -4.66
C SER A 435 14.88 -4.03 -5.72
N PHE A 436 15.23 -3.72 -6.98
CA PHE A 436 15.24 -4.69 -8.07
C PHE A 436 16.18 -5.87 -7.78
N ASN A 437 17.41 -5.59 -7.34
CA ASN A 437 18.40 -6.62 -7.02
C ASN A 437 17.97 -7.48 -5.83
N GLU A 438 17.38 -6.88 -4.78
CA GLU A 438 16.83 -7.63 -3.63
C GLU A 438 15.66 -8.53 -4.06
N ASN A 439 14.80 -8.05 -4.94
CA ASN A 439 13.72 -8.88 -5.50
C ASN A 439 14.27 -10.02 -6.37
N LEU A 440 15.21 -9.71 -7.28
CA LEU A 440 15.85 -10.71 -8.15
C LEU A 440 16.57 -11.80 -7.34
N ALA A 441 17.18 -11.43 -6.22
CA ALA A 441 17.90 -12.34 -5.34
C ALA A 441 17.00 -13.41 -4.66
N LYS A 442 15.68 -13.23 -4.69
CA LYS A 442 14.69 -14.22 -4.20
C LYS A 442 14.48 -15.38 -5.17
N GLN A 443 14.87 -15.20 -6.43
CA GLN A 443 14.66 -16.21 -7.48
C GLN A 443 15.33 -17.53 -7.12
N GLY A 444 14.59 -18.64 -7.26
CA GLY A 444 15.08 -19.99 -6.97
C GLY A 444 15.24 -20.30 -5.48
N LYS A 445 14.84 -19.38 -4.59
CA LYS A 445 14.85 -19.60 -3.13
C LYS A 445 13.45 -19.89 -2.62
N PRO A 446 13.33 -20.59 -1.48
CA PRO A 446 12.07 -20.65 -0.72
C PRO A 446 11.59 -19.23 -0.35
N VAL A 447 10.28 -19.12 -0.14
CA VAL A 447 9.68 -17.86 0.35
C VAL A 447 10.15 -17.60 1.78
N ASP A 448 10.67 -16.40 2.04
CA ASP A 448 10.99 -15.94 3.39
C ASP A 448 9.74 -15.35 4.05
N LYS A 449 9.06 -16.14 4.87
CA LYS A 449 7.87 -15.70 5.60
C LYS A 449 8.18 -14.78 6.79
N THR A 450 9.44 -14.45 7.07
CA THR A 450 9.79 -13.48 8.12
C THR A 450 9.69 -12.03 7.65
N GLU A 451 9.65 -11.80 6.34
CA GLU A 451 9.49 -10.46 5.77
C GLU A 451 8.12 -9.85 6.12
N TRP A 452 8.12 -8.53 6.30
CA TRP A 452 6.90 -7.74 6.53
C TRP A 452 6.57 -6.87 5.32
N GLY A 453 5.28 -6.73 5.03
CA GLY A 453 4.78 -5.85 3.96
C GLY A 453 4.60 -4.39 4.38
N MET A 454 4.61 -4.11 5.71
CA MET A 454 4.49 -2.77 6.28
C MET A 454 5.58 -2.54 7.32
N THR A 455 6.00 -1.28 7.46
CA THR A 455 6.97 -0.88 8.50
C THR A 455 6.28 -0.76 9.87
N PRO A 456 7.02 -0.87 10.99
CA PRO A 456 6.44 -0.77 12.33
C PRO A 456 5.68 0.52 12.63
N GLN A 457 6.09 1.65 12.03
CA GLN A 457 5.43 2.95 12.16
C GLN A 457 4.27 3.16 11.17
N THR A 458 3.77 2.11 10.54
CA THR A 458 2.58 2.17 9.68
C THR A 458 1.31 1.99 10.51
N VAL A 459 0.42 2.99 10.51
CA VAL A 459 -0.91 2.90 11.14
C VAL A 459 -1.86 2.16 10.20
N ASN A 460 -1.75 0.85 10.20
CA ASN A 460 -2.57 -0.10 9.45
C ASN A 460 -2.31 -1.53 9.93
N ALA A 461 -3.05 -2.50 9.36
CA ALA A 461 -2.85 -3.94 9.50
C ALA A 461 -3.06 -4.61 8.14
N TYR A 462 -2.75 -5.90 8.02
CA TYR A 462 -3.05 -6.64 6.79
C TYR A 462 -3.11 -8.15 7.01
N TYR A 463 -3.91 -8.81 6.15
CA TYR A 463 -3.84 -10.26 5.91
C TYR A 463 -3.08 -10.54 4.62
N HIS A 464 -2.20 -11.54 4.63
CA HIS A 464 -1.45 -11.99 3.45
C HIS A 464 -1.86 -13.41 3.04
N PRO A 465 -2.60 -13.60 1.92
CA PRO A 465 -3.19 -14.89 1.58
C PRO A 465 -2.18 -16.00 1.29
N LEU A 466 -1.06 -15.69 0.62
CA LEU A 466 -0.01 -16.67 0.29
C LEU A 466 0.81 -17.10 1.52
N HIS A 467 0.86 -16.29 2.56
CA HIS A 467 1.50 -16.65 3.82
C HIS A 467 0.52 -17.19 4.85
N ASN A 468 -0.78 -16.96 4.65
CA ASN A 468 -1.86 -17.20 5.62
C ASN A 468 -1.53 -16.53 6.96
N GLU A 469 -1.21 -15.24 6.92
CA GLU A 469 -0.77 -14.46 8.07
C GLU A 469 -1.54 -13.16 8.25
N ILE A 470 -1.70 -12.75 9.51
CA ILE A 470 -2.20 -11.43 9.90
C ILE A 470 -1.08 -10.65 10.58
N VAL A 471 -0.96 -9.37 10.25
CA VAL A 471 0.17 -8.52 10.68
C VAL A 471 -0.34 -7.20 11.22
N PHE A 472 0.11 -6.85 12.43
CA PHE A 472 -0.24 -5.63 13.15
C PHE A 472 1.02 -4.84 13.50
N PRO A 473 1.41 -3.83 12.71
CA PRO A 473 2.52 -2.94 13.02
C PRO A 473 2.35 -2.21 14.37
N ALA A 474 3.45 -1.84 15.00
CA ALA A 474 3.44 -1.19 16.31
C ALA A 474 2.57 0.08 16.37
N ALA A 475 2.53 0.84 15.27
CA ALA A 475 1.82 2.11 15.24
C ALA A 475 0.31 2.00 15.33
N ILE A 476 -0.33 0.92 14.84
CA ILE A 476 -1.78 0.70 15.03
C ILE A 476 -2.11 0.25 16.45
N LEU A 477 -1.14 -0.28 17.18
CA LEU A 477 -1.29 -0.79 18.53
C LEU A 477 -1.12 0.33 19.58
N GLN A 478 -1.83 1.44 19.36
CA GLN A 478 -1.87 2.63 20.21
C GLN A 478 -3.28 3.21 20.30
N PRO A 479 -3.59 4.06 21.30
CA PRO A 479 -4.86 4.77 21.35
C PRO A 479 -5.13 5.57 20.05
N PRO A 480 -6.37 5.59 19.54
CA PRO A 480 -7.59 5.10 20.20
C PRO A 480 -7.89 3.61 19.92
N PHE A 481 -7.07 2.87 19.17
CA PHE A 481 -7.34 1.48 18.82
C PHE A 481 -6.95 0.50 19.93
N TYR A 482 -5.81 0.73 20.58
CA TYR A 482 -5.27 -0.18 21.58
C TYR A 482 -4.54 0.57 22.71
N ASP A 483 -4.85 0.21 23.94
CA ASP A 483 -4.11 0.61 25.14
C ASP A 483 -3.98 -0.62 26.05
N TYR A 484 -2.77 -1.20 26.14
CA TYR A 484 -2.54 -2.41 26.93
C TYR A 484 -2.77 -2.22 28.45
N LYS A 485 -2.95 -0.97 28.91
CA LYS A 485 -3.31 -0.63 30.28
C LYS A 485 -4.79 -0.39 30.49
N ALA A 486 -5.57 -0.30 29.41
CA ALA A 486 -7.01 -0.09 29.49
C ALA A 486 -7.76 -1.39 29.80
N ASP A 487 -9.05 -1.24 30.14
CA ASP A 487 -9.96 -2.38 30.30
C ASP A 487 -10.02 -3.23 29.03
N ALA A 488 -10.05 -4.56 29.19
CA ALA A 488 -10.09 -5.49 28.07
C ALA A 488 -11.26 -5.24 27.13
N ALA A 489 -12.45 -4.84 27.63
CA ALA A 489 -13.62 -4.55 26.81
C ALA A 489 -13.36 -3.38 25.85
N VAL A 490 -12.58 -2.37 26.27
CA VAL A 490 -12.18 -1.24 25.41
C VAL A 490 -11.31 -1.74 24.26
N ASN A 491 -10.30 -2.57 24.55
CA ASN A 491 -9.42 -3.12 23.54
C ASN A 491 -10.14 -4.07 22.58
N PHE A 492 -11.07 -4.89 23.07
CA PHE A 492 -11.89 -5.73 22.20
C PHE A 492 -12.83 -4.91 21.29
N GLY A 493 -13.33 -3.76 21.75
CA GLY A 493 -14.13 -2.83 20.95
C GLY A 493 -13.30 -2.00 19.96
N GLY A 494 -12.01 -1.76 20.26
CA GLY A 494 -11.06 -1.03 19.42
C GLY A 494 -10.29 -1.95 18.49
N ILE A 495 -9.04 -2.30 18.87
CA ILE A 495 -8.17 -3.13 18.04
C ILE A 495 -8.76 -4.53 17.77
N GLY A 496 -9.62 -5.03 18.66
CA GLY A 496 -10.29 -6.32 18.45
C GLY A 496 -11.16 -6.34 17.19
N ALA A 497 -11.79 -5.23 16.83
CA ALA A 497 -12.50 -5.10 15.56
C ALA A 497 -11.54 -5.15 14.35
N VAL A 498 -10.36 -4.54 14.45
CA VAL A 498 -9.32 -4.59 13.42
C VAL A 498 -8.78 -6.01 13.27
N ILE A 499 -8.48 -6.69 14.38
CA ILE A 499 -8.00 -8.09 14.37
C ILE A 499 -9.06 -9.00 13.73
N GLY A 500 -10.33 -8.83 14.10
CA GLY A 500 -11.45 -9.58 13.49
C GLY A 500 -11.58 -9.33 11.98
N HIS A 501 -11.35 -8.08 11.55
CA HIS A 501 -11.30 -7.70 10.13
C HIS A 501 -10.19 -8.46 9.39
N GLU A 502 -8.95 -8.47 9.91
CA GLU A 502 -7.85 -9.19 9.27
C GLU A 502 -8.07 -10.71 9.26
N LEU A 503 -8.60 -11.29 10.34
CA LEU A 503 -9.00 -12.70 10.35
C LEU A 503 -10.05 -13.01 9.27
N SER A 504 -11.02 -12.10 9.07
CA SER A 504 -12.08 -12.29 8.09
C SER A 504 -11.57 -12.29 6.65
N HIS A 505 -10.48 -11.56 6.36
CA HIS A 505 -9.84 -11.58 5.04
C HIS A 505 -9.37 -12.98 4.60
N GLY A 506 -9.05 -13.87 5.54
CA GLY A 506 -8.75 -15.26 5.23
C GLY A 506 -9.92 -16.03 4.61
N PHE A 507 -11.14 -15.53 4.78
CA PHE A 507 -12.39 -16.20 4.42
C PHE A 507 -13.30 -15.35 3.52
N ASP A 508 -12.87 -14.15 3.10
CA ASP A 508 -13.58 -13.30 2.16
C ASP A 508 -13.52 -13.86 0.72
N ASP A 509 -14.09 -13.14 -0.25
CA ASP A 509 -14.14 -13.52 -1.67
C ASP A 509 -12.76 -13.78 -2.30
N SER A 510 -11.72 -13.08 -1.84
CA SER A 510 -10.34 -13.25 -2.28
C SER A 510 -9.60 -14.30 -1.46
N GLY A 511 -9.61 -14.18 -0.12
CA GLY A 511 -8.88 -15.06 0.78
C GLY A 511 -9.41 -16.49 0.78
N SER A 512 -10.72 -16.67 0.58
CA SER A 512 -11.34 -17.99 0.49
C SER A 512 -10.81 -18.87 -0.66
N GLN A 513 -10.14 -18.27 -1.66
CA GLN A 513 -9.53 -19.00 -2.77
C GLN A 513 -8.21 -19.70 -2.39
N TYR A 514 -7.65 -19.38 -1.23
CA TYR A 514 -6.38 -19.93 -0.73
C TYR A 514 -6.60 -20.88 0.45
N ASP A 515 -5.91 -22.02 0.44
CA ASP A 515 -5.96 -22.98 1.54
C ASP A 515 -5.13 -22.53 2.77
N GLY A 516 -5.12 -23.33 3.83
CA GLY A 516 -4.40 -23.03 5.07
C GLY A 516 -2.88 -22.98 4.93
N ASN A 517 -2.30 -23.47 3.84
CA ASN A 517 -0.88 -23.36 3.54
C ASN A 517 -0.57 -22.11 2.68
N GLY A 518 -1.60 -21.36 2.25
CA GLY A 518 -1.49 -20.22 1.38
C GLY A 518 -1.46 -20.56 -0.12
N ASN A 519 -1.83 -21.78 -0.50
CA ASN A 519 -1.88 -22.16 -1.90
C ASN A 519 -3.24 -21.81 -2.51
N LEU A 520 -3.24 -21.26 -3.72
CA LEU A 520 -4.43 -21.08 -4.53
C LEU A 520 -5.02 -22.46 -4.85
N ASN A 521 -5.99 -22.86 -4.08
CA ASN A 521 -6.58 -24.18 -4.10
C ASN A 521 -8.03 -24.11 -3.64
N ASN A 522 -8.97 -24.58 -4.46
CA ASN A 522 -10.37 -24.64 -4.08
C ASN A 522 -10.58 -25.73 -3.02
N TRP A 523 -10.95 -25.31 -1.81
CA TRP A 523 -11.25 -26.20 -0.67
C TRP A 523 -12.73 -26.20 -0.27
N TRP A 524 -13.56 -25.43 -1.00
CA TRP A 524 -15.01 -25.36 -0.83
C TRP A 524 -15.71 -26.49 -1.58
N THR A 525 -16.86 -26.93 -1.06
CA THR A 525 -17.83 -27.65 -1.89
C THR A 525 -18.54 -26.63 -2.82
N GLU A 526 -19.01 -27.09 -3.97
CA GLU A 526 -19.76 -26.22 -4.89
C GLU A 526 -21.01 -25.61 -4.25
N ASP A 527 -21.72 -26.41 -3.43
CA ASP A 527 -22.93 -25.97 -2.70
C ASP A 527 -22.61 -24.90 -1.65
N ASP A 528 -21.53 -25.08 -0.87
CA ASP A 528 -21.11 -24.09 0.12
C ASP A 528 -20.62 -22.80 -0.54
N LYS A 529 -19.90 -22.90 -1.66
CA LYS A 529 -19.49 -21.73 -2.43
C LYS A 529 -20.70 -20.95 -2.98
N ALA A 530 -21.70 -21.65 -3.49
CA ALA A 530 -22.93 -21.01 -3.98
C ALA A 530 -23.68 -20.29 -2.84
N LYS A 531 -23.74 -20.87 -1.63
CA LYS A 531 -24.34 -20.23 -0.46
C LYS A 531 -23.56 -19.00 0.01
N PHE A 532 -22.24 -19.07 0.01
CA PHE A 532 -21.36 -17.94 0.30
C PHE A 532 -21.60 -16.79 -0.70
N ASP A 533 -21.63 -17.10 -2.00
CA ASP A 533 -21.87 -16.11 -3.05
C ASP A 533 -23.25 -15.48 -2.94
N ALA A 534 -24.26 -16.26 -2.57
CA ALA A 534 -25.60 -15.75 -2.33
C ALA A 534 -25.65 -14.76 -1.15
N ALA A 535 -24.94 -15.07 -0.04
CA ALA A 535 -24.85 -14.19 1.12
C ALA A 535 -24.06 -12.90 0.80
N ALA A 536 -22.92 -13.02 0.09
CA ALA A 536 -22.13 -11.88 -0.38
C ALA A 536 -22.94 -10.96 -1.29
N ASN A 537 -23.66 -11.52 -2.28
CA ASN A 537 -24.53 -10.75 -3.18
C ASN A 537 -25.70 -10.05 -2.46
N ALA A 538 -26.23 -10.63 -1.38
CA ALA A 538 -27.26 -9.96 -0.58
C ALA A 538 -26.69 -8.71 0.12
N LEU A 539 -25.45 -8.80 0.63
CA LEU A 539 -24.75 -7.67 1.24
C LEU A 539 -24.42 -6.60 0.20
N VAL A 540 -23.91 -6.99 -0.99
CA VAL A 540 -23.65 -6.06 -2.11
C VAL A 540 -24.91 -5.27 -2.45
N LYS A 541 -26.05 -5.94 -2.65
CA LYS A 541 -27.35 -5.28 -2.94
C LYS A 541 -27.81 -4.32 -1.84
N GLN A 542 -27.52 -4.63 -0.58
CA GLN A 542 -27.81 -3.72 0.53
C GLN A 542 -26.98 -2.45 0.44
N PHE A 543 -25.67 -2.58 0.17
CA PHE A 543 -24.78 -1.42 0.05
C PHE A 543 -25.04 -0.60 -1.22
N GLU A 544 -25.41 -1.21 -2.34
CA GLU A 544 -25.82 -0.52 -3.56
C GLU A 544 -27.07 0.37 -3.36
N ALA A 545 -27.87 0.09 -2.34
CA ALA A 545 -29.03 0.90 -1.99
C ALA A 545 -28.70 2.15 -1.15
N TYR A 546 -27.47 2.29 -0.67
CA TYR A 546 -27.05 3.46 0.09
C TYR A 546 -26.43 4.51 -0.82
N GLU A 547 -26.85 5.75 -0.63
CA GLU A 547 -26.29 6.94 -1.28
C GLU A 547 -25.73 7.87 -0.19
N PRO A 548 -24.51 7.58 0.32
CA PRO A 548 -23.94 8.32 1.46
C PRO A 548 -23.61 9.78 1.11
N ILE A 549 -23.39 10.06 -0.16
CA ILE A 549 -23.21 11.40 -0.72
C ILE A 549 -24.09 11.49 -1.96
N PRO A 550 -24.97 12.51 -2.10
CA PRO A 550 -25.84 12.64 -3.26
C PRO A 550 -25.08 12.57 -4.58
N GLY A 551 -25.47 11.65 -5.47
CA GLY A 551 -24.83 11.43 -6.78
C GLY A 551 -23.54 10.60 -6.76
N VAL A 552 -23.25 9.91 -5.63
CA VAL A 552 -22.06 9.06 -5.52
C VAL A 552 -22.46 7.64 -5.14
#